data_d36c45ec993af8e18c5121357f223a5e
#
_entry.id   d36c45ec993af8e18c5121357f223a5e
#
_cell.length_a   1.000
_cell.length_b   1.000
_cell.length_c   1.000
_cell.angle_alpha   90.00
_cell.angle_beta   90.00
_cell.angle_gamma   90.00
#
_symmetry.space_group_name_H-M   'P 1'
#
loop_
_entity.id
_entity.type
_entity.pdbx_description
1 polymer ?
#
loop_
_entity_poly.entity_id
_entity_poly.type
_entity_poly.pdbx_seq_one_letter_code
_entity_poly.pdbx_strand_id
1 'polypeptide(L)'
;MNVNRIAVVFAGLIVFAAVSTANAGSVSGKARVAGKESAANIVVYLEGVQGTFKLPEKRPEVNHINLQFEPPVSAVLKGSTMDFPNSDSVFHSAFSISPSNPFDLGLYQKGREKFVLFKNPGVVELFCHIHSHMHGFVLVLDNPYFSVTNAGGEFDLANVPDGDYTIKAWANPTTVMTKTVSVAGNRTVNMDFTLTASR
;
A
#
# COMPACT_ATOMS: atom_id res chain seq x y z
N MET A 1 70.27 16.30 36.89
CA MET A 1 69.23 15.27 36.59
C MET A 1 68.24 15.86 35.63
N ASN A 2 68.38 15.54 34.31
CA ASN A 2 67.48 16.03 33.25
C ASN A 2 66.37 14.99 33.03
N VAL A 3 65.14 15.32 33.30
CA VAL A 3 63.98 14.47 32.99
C VAL A 3 63.39 14.87 31.64
N ASN A 4 63.66 14.07 30.62
CA ASN A 4 63.02 14.17 29.32
C ASN A 4 61.51 13.84 29.41
N ARG A 5 60.65 14.81 29.16
CA ARG A 5 59.22 14.59 28.97
C ARG A 5 58.93 14.21 27.54
N ILE A 6 58.57 12.96 27.30
CA ILE A 6 58.07 12.50 26.00
C ILE A 6 56.59 12.91 25.89
N ALA A 7 56.29 13.80 24.94
CA ALA A 7 54.91 14.16 24.60
C ALA A 7 54.37 13.12 23.61
N VAL A 8 53.39 12.34 24.02
CA VAL A 8 52.64 11.41 23.13
C VAL A 8 51.50 12.20 22.50
N VAL A 9 51.63 12.46 21.20
CA VAL A 9 50.58 13.10 20.39
C VAL A 9 49.61 11.99 19.93
N PHE A 10 48.41 11.97 20.48
CA PHE A 10 47.34 11.14 19.97
C PHE A 10 46.74 11.83 18.73
N ALA A 11 47.05 11.29 17.55
CA ALA A 11 46.36 11.65 16.30
C ALA A 11 44.98 10.94 16.30
N GLY A 12 43.94 11.65 16.67
CA GLY A 12 42.55 11.17 16.55
C GLY A 12 42.15 11.05 15.08
N LEU A 13 41.89 9.82 14.62
CA LEU A 13 41.36 9.57 13.27
C LEU A 13 39.86 9.94 13.29
N ILE A 14 39.49 11.07 12.73
CA ILE A 14 38.10 11.48 12.53
C ILE A 14 37.60 10.71 11.31
N VAL A 15 36.83 9.63 11.55
CA VAL A 15 36.10 8.91 10.50
C VAL A 15 34.86 9.74 10.15
N PHE A 16 34.91 10.46 9.03
CA PHE A 16 33.68 11.03 8.44
C PHE A 16 32.84 9.90 7.88
N ALA A 17 31.76 9.54 8.57
CA ALA A 17 30.72 8.73 8.00
C ALA A 17 30.04 9.56 6.91
N ALA A 18 30.25 9.20 5.64
CA ALA A 18 29.50 9.75 4.53
C ALA A 18 28.02 9.34 4.71
N VAL A 19 27.17 10.28 5.05
CA VAL A 19 25.72 10.09 5.01
C VAL A 19 25.36 10.02 3.53
N SER A 20 25.17 8.80 3.01
CA SER A 20 24.64 8.59 1.67
C SER A 20 23.20 9.08 1.69
N THR A 21 22.91 10.24 1.13
CA THR A 21 21.54 10.66 0.84
C THR A 21 21.02 9.72 -0.24
N ALA A 22 20.18 8.77 0.15
CA ALA A 22 19.48 7.94 -0.82
C ALA A 22 18.65 8.87 -1.71
N ASN A 23 18.99 8.91 -2.99
CA ASN A 23 18.16 9.59 -3.97
C ASN A 23 16.82 8.85 -4.06
N ALA A 24 15.75 9.61 -4.21
CA ALA A 24 14.40 9.06 -4.33
C ALA A 24 13.66 9.78 -5.44
N GLY A 25 13.13 9.01 -6.38
CA GLY A 25 12.30 9.53 -7.45
C GLY A 25 10.81 9.32 -7.17
N SER A 26 10.02 9.43 -8.22
CA SER A 26 8.60 9.09 -8.17
C SER A 26 8.16 8.37 -9.45
N VAL A 27 7.07 7.62 -9.36
CA VAL A 27 6.41 7.02 -10.53
C VAL A 27 4.96 7.49 -10.51
N SER A 28 4.54 8.18 -11.56
CA SER A 28 3.16 8.68 -11.67
C SER A 28 2.57 8.38 -13.04
N GLY A 29 1.26 8.48 -13.16
CA GLY A 29 0.58 8.24 -14.43
C GLY A 29 -0.90 7.97 -14.25
N LYS A 30 -1.49 7.30 -15.25
CA LYS A 30 -2.89 6.91 -15.24
C LYS A 30 -3.04 5.40 -15.48
N ALA A 31 -3.94 4.78 -14.72
CA ALA A 31 -4.34 3.41 -14.95
C ALA A 31 -5.85 3.36 -15.24
N ARG A 32 -6.25 2.53 -16.20
CA ARG A 32 -7.66 2.33 -16.58
C ARG A 32 -7.89 0.89 -17.03
N VAL A 33 -9.12 0.44 -16.92
CA VAL A 33 -9.56 -0.82 -17.54
C VAL A 33 -10.26 -0.47 -18.85
N ALA A 34 -9.84 -1.12 -19.96
CA ALA A 34 -10.43 -0.90 -21.27
C ALA A 34 -11.95 -1.18 -21.26
N GLY A 35 -12.72 -0.25 -21.82
CA GLY A 35 -14.18 -0.36 -21.88
C GLY A 35 -14.92 -0.03 -20.56
N LYS A 36 -14.23 0.44 -19.52
CA LYS A 36 -14.85 0.98 -18.31
C LYS A 36 -14.84 2.50 -18.32
N GLU A 37 -15.92 3.12 -17.84
CA GLU A 37 -16.04 4.60 -17.76
C GLU A 37 -15.19 5.15 -16.60
N SER A 38 -15.27 4.53 -15.41
CA SER A 38 -14.46 4.92 -14.26
C SER A 38 -13.14 4.18 -14.26
N ALA A 39 -12.09 4.90 -13.90
CA ALA A 39 -10.75 4.38 -13.67
C ALA A 39 -10.36 4.35 -12.18
N ALA A 40 -11.34 4.52 -11.28
CA ALA A 40 -11.13 4.41 -9.84
C ALA A 40 -10.84 2.96 -9.40
N ASN A 41 -10.28 2.84 -8.19
CA ASN A 41 -10.11 1.56 -7.50
C ASN A 41 -9.14 0.58 -8.19
N ILE A 42 -8.18 1.09 -8.96
CA ILE A 42 -7.04 0.30 -9.45
C ILE A 42 -5.89 0.53 -8.48
N VAL A 43 -5.33 -0.55 -7.94
CA VAL A 43 -4.15 -0.46 -7.07
C VAL A 43 -2.89 -0.56 -7.94
N VAL A 44 -2.09 0.51 -7.95
CA VAL A 44 -0.77 0.50 -8.60
C VAL A 44 0.29 0.38 -7.53
N TYR A 45 1.21 -0.56 -7.65
CA TYR A 45 2.21 -0.83 -6.62
C TYR A 45 3.51 -1.40 -7.16
N LEU A 46 4.60 -1.22 -6.39
CA LEU A 46 5.91 -1.81 -6.67
C LEU A 46 6.08 -3.13 -5.93
N GLU A 47 6.72 -4.09 -6.59
CA GLU A 47 7.21 -5.32 -5.95
C GLU A 47 8.73 -5.28 -5.81
N GLY A 48 9.25 -6.03 -4.84
CA GLY A 48 10.68 -6.24 -4.66
C GLY A 48 11.43 -5.11 -3.96
N VAL A 49 10.77 -4.05 -3.54
CA VAL A 49 11.43 -2.97 -2.78
C VAL A 49 11.78 -3.49 -1.39
N GLN A 50 13.09 -3.54 -1.11
CA GLN A 50 13.60 -4.03 0.17
C GLN A 50 13.67 -2.91 1.20
N GLY A 51 13.41 -3.21 2.45
CA GLY A 51 13.53 -2.25 3.55
C GLY A 51 12.69 -2.60 4.76
N THR A 52 12.86 -1.80 5.79
CA THR A 52 11.97 -1.77 6.96
C THR A 52 11.14 -0.51 6.86
N PHE A 53 9.83 -0.66 6.83
CA PHE A 53 8.92 0.45 6.59
C PHE A 53 8.11 0.77 7.84
N LYS A 54 7.97 2.09 8.11
CA LYS A 54 7.11 2.57 9.19
C LYS A 54 5.64 2.41 8.78
N LEU A 55 4.84 1.87 9.68
CA LEU A 55 3.39 1.82 9.48
C LEU A 55 2.78 3.23 9.47
N PRO A 56 1.65 3.45 8.78
CA PRO A 56 0.99 4.74 8.76
C PRO A 56 0.52 5.12 10.18
N GLU A 57 0.63 6.42 10.51
CA GLU A 57 0.21 6.93 11.83
C GLU A 57 -1.32 6.89 11.98
N LYS A 58 -2.04 7.22 10.90
CA LYS A 58 -3.48 7.08 10.84
C LYS A 58 -3.83 5.68 10.31
N ARG A 59 -4.70 4.97 11.02
CA ARG A 59 -5.20 3.69 10.56
C ARG A 59 -6.02 3.87 9.28
N PRO A 60 -5.82 3.03 8.26
CA PRO A 60 -6.72 2.95 7.12
C PRO A 60 -8.09 2.45 7.58
N GLU A 61 -9.11 2.78 6.82
CA GLU A 61 -10.50 2.52 7.15
C GLU A 61 -11.25 1.98 5.94
N VAL A 62 -12.14 1.00 6.15
CA VAL A 62 -13.19 0.58 5.21
C VAL A 62 -14.52 0.64 5.93
N ASN A 63 -15.32 1.64 5.61
CA ASN A 63 -16.60 1.90 6.26
C ASN A 63 -17.75 1.11 5.59
N HIS A 64 -18.82 0.92 6.33
CA HIS A 64 -20.09 0.41 5.79
C HIS A 64 -21.01 1.60 5.58
N ILE A 65 -21.25 1.96 4.30
CA ILE A 65 -22.04 3.12 3.88
C ILE A 65 -22.93 2.73 2.70
N ASN A 66 -24.23 3.01 2.78
CA ASN A 66 -25.19 2.74 1.70
C ASN A 66 -25.17 1.26 1.25
N LEU A 67 -25.08 0.33 2.20
CA LEU A 67 -24.98 -1.11 1.93
C LEU A 67 -23.77 -1.50 1.06
N GLN A 68 -22.64 -0.81 1.21
CA GLN A 68 -21.39 -1.06 0.49
C GLN A 68 -20.20 -0.94 1.43
N PHE A 69 -19.08 -1.56 1.08
CA PHE A 69 -17.77 -1.23 1.64
C PHE A 69 -17.23 0.03 0.96
N GLU A 70 -16.86 1.05 1.75
CA GLU A 70 -16.34 2.32 1.25
C GLU A 70 -14.99 2.66 1.90
N PRO A 71 -13.91 2.72 1.12
CA PRO A 71 -13.84 2.43 -0.32
C PRO A 71 -13.96 0.92 -0.61
N PRO A 72 -14.44 0.52 -1.81
CA PRO A 72 -14.59 -0.89 -2.17
C PRO A 72 -13.25 -1.58 -2.44
N VAL A 73 -12.19 -0.83 -2.71
CA VAL A 73 -10.82 -1.34 -2.86
C VAL A 73 -9.88 -0.48 -2.03
N SER A 74 -9.08 -1.13 -1.20
CA SER A 74 -8.05 -0.51 -0.38
C SER A 74 -6.71 -1.22 -0.55
N ALA A 75 -5.62 -0.53 -0.23
CA ALA A 75 -4.30 -1.12 -0.14
C ALA A 75 -3.65 -0.72 1.19
N VAL A 76 -2.95 -1.65 1.83
CA VAL A 76 -2.28 -1.42 3.12
C VAL A 76 -0.91 -2.08 3.15
N LEU A 77 -0.01 -1.50 3.93
CA LEU A 77 1.26 -2.14 4.25
C LEU A 77 1.01 -3.31 5.22
N LYS A 78 1.67 -4.44 5.01
CA LYS A 78 1.63 -5.57 5.96
C LYS A 78 1.98 -5.12 7.37
N GLY A 79 1.28 -5.64 8.36
CA GLY A 79 1.36 -5.20 9.76
C GLY A 79 0.43 -4.04 10.10
N SER A 80 -0.26 -3.44 9.12
CA SER A 80 -1.26 -2.40 9.40
C SER A 80 -2.51 -2.98 10.07
N THR A 81 -3.04 -2.21 11.01
CA THR A 81 -4.39 -2.41 11.53
C THR A 81 -5.35 -1.52 10.74
N MET A 82 -6.43 -2.08 10.23
CA MET A 82 -7.49 -1.35 9.51
C MET A 82 -8.76 -1.35 10.33
N ASP A 83 -9.44 -0.22 10.35
CA ASP A 83 -10.69 -0.03 11.07
C ASP A 83 -11.89 -0.26 10.12
N PHE A 84 -12.96 -0.85 10.66
CA PHE A 84 -14.20 -1.17 9.95
C PHE A 84 -15.39 -0.55 10.71
N PRO A 85 -15.61 0.75 10.60
CA PRO A 85 -16.77 1.40 11.19
C PRO A 85 -18.05 1.04 10.45
N ASN A 86 -19.20 1.12 11.14
CA ASN A 86 -20.54 1.01 10.54
C ASN A 86 -21.28 2.35 10.66
N SER A 87 -21.38 3.08 9.56
CA SER A 87 -22.12 4.34 9.47
C SER A 87 -23.58 4.18 8.99
N ASP A 88 -23.95 2.99 8.50
CA ASP A 88 -25.32 2.68 8.09
C ASP A 88 -26.28 2.52 9.27
N SER A 89 -27.57 2.67 9.01
CA SER A 89 -28.63 2.47 10.00
C SER A 89 -28.97 1.00 10.30
N VAL A 90 -28.39 0.07 9.56
CA VAL A 90 -28.59 -1.37 9.66
C VAL A 90 -27.36 -2.09 10.21
N PHE A 91 -27.53 -3.34 10.63
CA PHE A 91 -26.39 -4.18 10.99
C PHE A 91 -25.56 -4.54 9.77
N HIS A 92 -24.26 -4.64 9.97
CA HIS A 92 -23.32 -5.17 9.00
C HIS A 92 -22.33 -6.15 9.67
N SER A 93 -21.58 -6.84 8.83
CA SER A 93 -20.38 -7.58 9.22
C SER A 93 -19.32 -7.38 8.16
N ALA A 94 -18.07 -7.63 8.50
CA ALA A 94 -17.01 -7.83 7.52
C ALA A 94 -16.31 -9.15 7.83
N PHE A 95 -16.15 -10.00 6.82
CA PHE A 95 -15.37 -11.23 6.95
C PHE A 95 -14.61 -11.52 5.67
N SER A 96 -13.58 -12.35 5.79
CA SER A 96 -12.78 -12.86 4.69
C SER A 96 -12.39 -14.31 4.93
N ILE A 97 -12.45 -15.10 3.86
CA ILE A 97 -11.92 -16.46 3.83
C ILE A 97 -10.60 -16.55 3.04
N SER A 98 -10.03 -15.40 2.64
CA SER A 98 -8.77 -15.35 1.90
C SER A 98 -7.64 -15.96 2.73
N PRO A 99 -6.86 -16.93 2.20
CA PRO A 99 -5.88 -17.68 2.99
C PRO A 99 -4.80 -16.83 3.64
N SER A 100 -4.46 -15.67 3.05
CA SER A 100 -3.44 -14.76 3.58
C SER A 100 -3.86 -14.13 4.92
N ASN A 101 -5.13 -13.72 5.04
CA ASN A 101 -5.66 -13.06 6.23
C ASN A 101 -7.16 -13.39 6.41
N PRO A 102 -7.50 -14.60 6.88
CA PRO A 102 -8.88 -14.94 7.18
C PRO A 102 -9.32 -14.24 8.47
N PHE A 103 -10.53 -13.69 8.49
CA PHE A 103 -11.13 -13.11 9.68
C PHE A 103 -12.67 -13.08 9.61
N ASP A 104 -13.31 -12.92 10.74
CA ASP A 104 -14.76 -12.69 10.86
C ASP A 104 -15.00 -11.71 12.02
N LEU A 105 -15.56 -10.56 11.70
CA LEU A 105 -15.92 -9.54 12.70
C LEU A 105 -17.31 -9.75 13.30
N GLY A 106 -18.09 -10.71 12.78
CA GLY A 106 -19.49 -10.90 13.17
C GLY A 106 -20.35 -9.65 12.89
N LEU A 107 -21.59 -9.67 13.34
CA LEU A 107 -22.53 -8.57 13.15
C LEU A 107 -22.28 -7.43 14.15
N TYR A 108 -22.43 -6.17 13.70
CA TYR A 108 -22.43 -4.98 14.55
C TYR A 108 -23.28 -3.85 13.97
N GLN A 109 -23.82 -3.05 14.88
CA GLN A 109 -24.79 -1.98 14.55
C GLN A 109 -24.11 -0.65 14.25
N LYS A 110 -24.87 0.30 13.76
CA LYS A 110 -24.46 1.69 13.54
C LYS A 110 -23.66 2.28 14.70
N GLY A 111 -22.61 3.01 14.36
CA GLY A 111 -21.73 3.71 15.31
C GLY A 111 -20.78 2.78 16.07
N ARG A 112 -20.75 1.49 15.74
CA ARG A 112 -19.72 0.56 16.21
C ARG A 112 -18.61 0.42 15.18
N GLU A 113 -17.43 0.17 15.70
CA GLU A 113 -16.21 -0.02 14.93
C GLU A 113 -15.53 -1.32 15.38
N LYS A 114 -14.97 -2.04 14.45
CA LYS A 114 -14.11 -3.21 14.68
C LYS A 114 -12.83 -3.05 13.87
N PHE A 115 -11.82 -3.84 14.15
CA PHE A 115 -10.53 -3.73 13.46
C PHE A 115 -9.94 -5.09 13.11
N VAL A 116 -9.08 -5.10 12.09
CA VAL A 116 -8.32 -6.27 11.63
C VAL A 116 -6.85 -5.91 11.51
N LEU A 117 -5.97 -6.75 12.03
CA LEU A 117 -4.53 -6.67 11.80
C LEU A 117 -4.16 -7.53 10.58
N PHE A 118 -3.72 -6.91 9.49
CA PHE A 118 -3.30 -7.57 8.26
C PHE A 118 -1.82 -7.97 8.33
N LYS A 119 -1.55 -9.26 8.59
CA LYS A 119 -0.20 -9.77 8.86
C LYS A 119 0.55 -10.23 7.62
N ASN A 120 -0.16 -10.79 6.66
CA ASN A 120 0.43 -11.49 5.52
C ASN A 120 0.11 -10.76 4.21
N PRO A 121 1.08 -10.58 3.30
CA PRO A 121 0.83 -10.02 1.98
C PRO A 121 -0.17 -10.88 1.19
N GLY A 122 -0.94 -10.23 0.33
CA GLY A 122 -1.90 -10.89 -0.55
C GLY A 122 -3.19 -10.12 -0.73
N VAL A 123 -4.04 -10.61 -1.59
CA VAL A 123 -5.39 -10.07 -1.83
C VAL A 123 -6.34 -10.65 -0.80
N VAL A 124 -7.04 -9.78 -0.09
CA VAL A 124 -8.06 -10.12 0.89
C VAL A 124 -9.42 -9.68 0.34
N GLU A 125 -10.30 -10.62 0.11
CA GLU A 125 -11.64 -10.40 -0.40
C GLU A 125 -12.60 -10.21 0.78
N LEU A 126 -13.39 -9.15 0.76
CA LEU A 126 -14.31 -8.77 1.82
C LEU A 126 -15.74 -9.11 1.47
N PHE A 127 -16.48 -9.66 2.44
CA PHE A 127 -17.88 -10.00 2.32
C PHE A 127 -18.67 -9.56 3.57
N CYS A 128 -20.00 -9.44 3.42
CA CYS A 128 -20.94 -9.25 4.51
C CYS A 128 -21.87 -10.47 4.63
N HIS A 129 -22.12 -10.98 5.85
CA HIS A 129 -22.96 -12.16 6.08
C HIS A 129 -24.43 -11.97 5.69
N ILE A 130 -24.94 -10.74 5.76
CA ILE A 130 -26.38 -10.45 5.60
C ILE A 130 -26.73 -9.66 4.33
N HIS A 131 -25.73 -9.11 3.65
CA HIS A 131 -25.93 -8.37 2.40
C HIS A 131 -25.00 -8.93 1.32
N SER A 132 -25.48 -9.91 0.56
CA SER A 132 -24.69 -10.70 -0.39
C SER A 132 -24.05 -9.89 -1.53
N HIS A 133 -24.55 -8.68 -1.81
CA HIS A 133 -23.96 -7.77 -2.80
C HIS A 133 -22.80 -6.91 -2.25
N MET A 134 -22.61 -6.88 -0.92
CA MET A 134 -21.49 -6.17 -0.32
C MET A 134 -20.19 -6.95 -0.53
N HIS A 135 -19.34 -6.41 -1.38
CA HIS A 135 -18.10 -7.01 -1.80
C HIS A 135 -17.00 -5.96 -1.91
N GLY A 136 -15.80 -6.30 -1.49
CA GLY A 136 -14.64 -5.40 -1.55
C GLY A 136 -13.32 -6.15 -1.52
N PHE A 137 -12.22 -5.39 -1.61
CA PHE A 137 -10.87 -5.95 -1.57
C PHE A 137 -9.92 -5.09 -0.74
N VAL A 138 -9.03 -5.75 -0.02
CA VAL A 138 -7.86 -5.14 0.60
C VAL A 138 -6.60 -5.82 0.05
N LEU A 139 -5.72 -5.06 -0.61
CA LEU A 139 -4.41 -5.54 -1.00
C LEU A 139 -3.43 -5.28 0.14
N VAL A 140 -2.90 -6.33 0.72
CA VAL A 140 -1.85 -6.26 1.73
C VAL A 140 -0.50 -6.37 1.04
N LEU A 141 0.31 -5.32 1.13
CA LEU A 141 1.55 -5.16 0.36
C LEU A 141 2.77 -5.14 1.26
N ASP A 142 3.92 -5.60 0.74
CA ASP A 142 5.17 -5.71 1.50
C ASP A 142 5.89 -4.39 1.72
N ASN A 143 5.58 -3.37 0.92
CA ASN A 143 6.20 -2.05 0.96
C ASN A 143 5.16 -0.94 0.77
N PRO A 144 5.47 0.33 1.12
CA PRO A 144 4.53 1.44 1.08
C PRO A 144 4.38 2.12 -0.29
N TYR A 145 5.04 1.61 -1.34
CA TYR A 145 5.01 2.21 -2.67
C TYR A 145 3.81 1.71 -3.45
N PHE A 146 2.64 2.18 -3.06
CA PHE A 146 1.37 1.89 -3.70
C PHE A 146 0.44 3.10 -3.70
N SER A 147 -0.49 3.11 -4.64
CA SER A 147 -1.53 4.13 -4.79
C SER A 147 -2.80 3.47 -5.28
N VAL A 148 -3.95 3.91 -4.78
CA VAL A 148 -5.27 3.53 -5.31
C VAL A 148 -5.76 4.66 -6.19
N THR A 149 -6.10 4.37 -7.45
CA THR A 149 -6.49 5.41 -8.40
C THR A 149 -7.79 6.09 -8.05
N ASN A 150 -7.88 7.40 -8.34
CA ASN A 150 -9.12 8.17 -8.30
C ASN A 150 -9.99 7.90 -9.55
N ALA A 151 -11.13 8.58 -9.68
CA ALA A 151 -12.03 8.43 -10.82
C ALA A 151 -11.37 8.74 -12.17
N GLY A 152 -10.37 9.63 -12.21
CA GLY A 152 -9.56 9.94 -13.39
C GLY A 152 -8.46 8.93 -13.70
N GLY A 153 -8.30 7.92 -12.85
CA GLY A 153 -7.28 6.88 -12.99
C GLY A 153 -5.88 7.30 -12.52
N GLU A 154 -5.73 8.45 -11.91
CA GLU A 154 -4.45 9.01 -11.52
C GLU A 154 -3.85 8.25 -10.33
N PHE A 155 -2.54 8.00 -10.40
CA PHE A 155 -1.75 7.45 -9.30
C PHE A 155 -0.41 8.17 -9.18
N ASP A 156 0.13 8.16 -7.97
CA ASP A 156 1.47 8.67 -7.66
C ASP A 156 2.14 7.79 -6.60
N LEU A 157 3.38 7.36 -6.89
CA LEU A 157 4.25 6.63 -5.99
C LEU A 157 5.45 7.52 -5.69
N ALA A 158 5.41 8.23 -4.59
CA ALA A 158 6.43 9.19 -4.19
C ALA A 158 7.57 8.52 -3.41
N ASN A 159 8.73 9.17 -3.39
CA ASN A 159 9.91 8.77 -2.60
C ASN A 159 10.39 7.33 -2.86
N VAL A 160 10.29 6.88 -4.10
CA VAL A 160 10.77 5.57 -4.53
C VAL A 160 12.29 5.60 -4.58
N PRO A 161 13.02 4.70 -3.89
CA PRO A 161 14.48 4.61 -4.00
C PRO A 161 14.94 4.35 -5.43
N ASP A 162 16.18 4.72 -5.74
CA ASP A 162 16.80 4.36 -7.01
C ASP A 162 16.86 2.84 -7.16
N GLY A 163 16.49 2.34 -8.34
CA GLY A 163 16.48 0.91 -8.63
C GLY A 163 15.58 0.53 -9.80
N ASP A 164 15.64 -0.77 -10.12
CA ASP A 164 14.78 -1.40 -11.11
C ASP A 164 13.72 -2.24 -10.40
N TYR A 165 12.45 -1.99 -10.72
CA TYR A 165 11.33 -2.59 -10.02
C TYR A 165 10.32 -3.21 -10.96
N THR A 166 9.61 -4.20 -10.47
CA THR A 166 8.35 -4.65 -11.07
C THR A 166 7.23 -3.74 -10.55
N ILE A 167 6.48 -3.14 -11.45
CA ILE A 167 5.30 -2.34 -11.13
C ILE A 167 4.05 -3.05 -11.65
N LYS A 168 3.05 -3.15 -10.79
CA LYS A 168 1.77 -3.79 -11.12
C LYS A 168 0.61 -2.82 -10.99
N ALA A 169 -0.34 -2.91 -11.92
CA ALA A 169 -1.66 -2.31 -11.81
C ALA A 169 -2.67 -3.45 -11.68
N TRP A 170 -3.41 -3.47 -10.57
CA TRP A 170 -4.39 -4.49 -10.20
C TRP A 170 -5.79 -3.86 -10.11
N ALA A 171 -6.75 -4.34 -10.88
CA ALA A 171 -8.14 -3.90 -10.84
C ALA A 171 -9.07 -4.93 -10.17
N ASN A 172 -8.75 -6.21 -10.29
CA ASN A 172 -9.41 -7.34 -9.63
C ASN A 172 -8.54 -8.60 -9.81
N PRO A 173 -8.85 -9.75 -9.19
CA PRO A 173 -8.01 -10.95 -9.26
C PRO A 173 -7.69 -11.46 -10.67
N THR A 174 -8.54 -11.17 -11.65
CA THR A 174 -8.35 -11.61 -13.05
C THR A 174 -7.86 -10.51 -13.99
N THR A 175 -7.74 -9.28 -13.51
CA THR A 175 -7.36 -8.10 -14.32
C THR A 175 -6.16 -7.40 -13.71
N VAL A 176 -4.97 -7.89 -14.07
CA VAL A 176 -3.69 -7.39 -13.57
C VAL A 176 -2.76 -7.14 -14.75
N MET A 177 -2.05 -6.02 -14.72
CA MET A 177 -0.98 -5.73 -15.68
C MET A 177 0.34 -5.52 -14.97
N THR A 178 1.40 -6.09 -15.50
CA THR A 178 2.76 -6.00 -14.95
C THR A 178 3.67 -5.33 -15.97
N LYS A 179 4.51 -4.41 -15.50
CA LYS A 179 5.57 -3.74 -16.25
C LYS A 179 6.85 -3.69 -15.42
N THR A 180 7.95 -3.22 -16.00
CA THR A 180 9.18 -2.86 -15.30
C THR A 180 9.35 -1.35 -15.31
N VAL A 181 9.97 -0.80 -14.26
CA VAL A 181 10.27 0.62 -14.14
C VAL A 181 11.66 0.79 -13.52
N SER A 182 12.47 1.69 -14.10
CA SER A 182 13.76 2.12 -13.55
C SER A 182 13.58 3.51 -12.95
N VAL A 183 13.88 3.65 -11.68
CA VAL A 183 13.85 4.92 -10.94
C VAL A 183 15.29 5.36 -10.68
N ALA A 184 15.63 6.58 -11.05
CA ALA A 184 16.98 7.11 -10.87
C ALA A 184 16.96 8.61 -10.53
N GLY A 185 17.59 8.98 -9.44
CA GLY A 185 17.65 10.35 -8.93
C GLY A 185 16.27 10.93 -8.61
N ASN A 186 16.19 12.25 -8.49
CA ASN A 186 14.96 12.95 -8.12
C ASN A 186 14.00 13.15 -9.33
N ARG A 187 13.87 12.15 -10.20
CA ARG A 187 13.05 12.26 -11.41
C ARG A 187 11.71 11.57 -11.22
N THR A 188 10.69 12.11 -11.89
CA THR A 188 9.39 11.44 -12.05
C THR A 188 9.42 10.60 -13.32
N VAL A 189 9.14 9.31 -13.19
CA VAL A 189 8.89 8.39 -14.31
C VAL A 189 7.40 8.38 -14.58
N ASN A 190 7.00 8.79 -15.79
CA ASN A 190 5.59 8.74 -16.20
C ASN A 190 5.27 7.38 -16.83
N MET A 191 4.20 6.72 -16.36
CA MET A 191 3.83 5.38 -16.81
C MET A 191 2.32 5.17 -16.77
N ASP A 192 1.71 4.92 -17.93
CA ASP A 192 0.29 4.64 -18.02
C ASP A 192 0.00 3.13 -18.15
N PHE A 193 -1.17 2.71 -17.65
CA PHE A 193 -1.68 1.35 -17.74
C PHE A 193 -3.04 1.34 -18.41
N THR A 194 -3.22 0.45 -19.39
CA THR A 194 -4.52 0.10 -19.96
C THR A 194 -4.72 -1.40 -19.80
N LEU A 195 -5.41 -1.78 -18.71
CA LEU A 195 -5.70 -3.16 -18.37
C LEU A 195 -6.81 -3.69 -19.26
N THR A 196 -6.70 -4.95 -19.67
CA THR A 196 -7.76 -5.69 -20.39
C THR A 196 -8.35 -6.73 -19.46
N ALA A 197 -9.67 -6.74 -19.28
CA ALA A 197 -10.32 -7.82 -18.55
C ALA A 197 -10.05 -9.15 -19.27
N SER A 198 -9.61 -10.17 -18.51
CA SER A 198 -9.57 -11.53 -19.02
C SER A 198 -11.01 -11.96 -19.38
N ARG A 199 -11.18 -12.54 -20.55
CA ARG A 199 -12.46 -13.15 -20.96
C ARG A 199 -12.70 -14.44 -20.22
#